data_19fbff07ae4fa2926bfa03d5d92ebbbd
#
_entry.id   19fbff07ae4fa2926bfa03d5d92ebbbd
#
_cell.length_a   1.000
_cell.length_b   1.000
_cell.length_c   1.000
_cell.angle_alpha   90.00
_cell.angle_beta   90.00
_cell.angle_gamma   90.00
#
_symmetry.space_group_name_H-M   'P 1'
#
loop_
_entity.id
_entity.type
_entity.pdbx_description
1 polymer ?
#
loop_
_entity_poly.entity_id
_entity_poly.type
_entity_poly.pdbx_seq_one_letter_code
_entity_poly.pdbx_strand_id
1 'polypeptide(L)'
;MLPVCRTPDDVYAIPPFEVACEDVEGFLDELGEFHALFRDCFVRREPREHFFRYMVGQFSSLERKSIEPIAVQTEASSIRAMQRSLSDTQWHDARMLQTYHQQVAKEMGAPDGVIIVDESGFVKKGQDSVGVARQYCGTLGKVDNCQVGVFAAYASRQGYALVDTRLFLPEQWWSDAYASRRAQCAVPKEVVFQTKPQLAAAMVRRLHESGTLPFRYIAADCLYGNSPEFWAACEACVGTVAFVAVPEETRCWLAPVATTTKSSTYKGERRTRRVVTTPETAPQSVAKWAQLLGPRSWYRRTVSEGTKGPIVYEFARKRVTLCKDDQPAHTVWLVIKRTLGAEPTYWYYISNAPVSTPLRVFVWLSGVRWAIEQGFEETKTELGMAHYELRKYSGWHHHMLTCMLAHFFLWHVKMHVGKKSPSAHGVAGEAVAGEGAALENFYPGGGPPLGAMDAAAQSCGVSVASKKSVLRRLIDDQQSPLTDLGTTWQDSLDVWDENGLRLDHNFLKFDAPFFWLLSRPQMGLSADPRGLPDRTAQSTTTPRAVPPYG
;
A
#
# COMPACT_ATOMS: atom_id res chain seq x y z
N MET A 1 -27.27 1.26 20.37
CA MET A 1 -26.74 0.32 21.39
C MET A 1 -25.24 0.35 21.28
N LEU A 2 -24.53 0.59 22.36
CA LEU A 2 -23.07 0.39 22.37
C LEU A 2 -22.82 -1.12 22.24
N PRO A 3 -21.83 -1.58 21.47
CA PRO A 3 -21.52 -3.00 21.44
C PRO A 3 -21.20 -3.46 22.86
N VAL A 4 -21.77 -4.59 23.25
CA VAL A 4 -21.51 -5.24 24.53
C VAL A 4 -20.02 -5.51 24.58
N CYS A 5 -19.33 -4.95 25.57
CA CYS A 5 -17.92 -5.22 25.80
C CYS A 5 -17.79 -6.74 26.05
N ARG A 6 -17.15 -7.46 25.13
CA ARG A 6 -16.81 -8.87 25.33
C ARG A 6 -15.85 -8.95 26.53
N THR A 7 -15.89 -10.01 27.27
CA THR A 7 -14.92 -10.22 28.35
C THR A 7 -13.50 -10.27 27.76
N PRO A 8 -12.45 -9.86 28.50
CA PRO A 8 -11.08 -9.91 27.99
C PRO A 8 -10.66 -11.26 27.43
N ASP A 9 -11.20 -12.33 27.96
CA ASP A 9 -10.91 -13.70 27.53
C ASP A 9 -11.58 -14.09 26.20
N ASP A 10 -12.73 -13.46 25.85
CA ASP A 10 -13.44 -13.71 24.58
C ASP A 10 -12.88 -12.89 23.40
N VAL A 11 -12.24 -11.76 23.69
CA VAL A 11 -11.77 -10.81 22.63
C VAL A 11 -10.53 -11.33 21.92
N TYR A 12 -9.73 -12.18 22.56
CA TYR A 12 -8.43 -12.65 22.07
C TYR A 12 -8.40 -14.13 21.73
N ALA A 13 -9.49 -14.86 21.94
CA ALA A 13 -9.60 -16.24 21.49
C ALA A 13 -9.62 -16.25 19.95
N ILE A 14 -8.46 -16.45 19.35
CA ILE A 14 -8.35 -16.76 17.92
C ILE A 14 -8.94 -18.16 17.77
N PRO A 15 -10.03 -18.36 16.99
CA PRO A 15 -10.57 -19.69 16.79
C PRO A 15 -9.49 -20.60 16.21
N PRO A 16 -9.37 -21.85 16.66
CA PRO A 16 -8.42 -22.79 16.10
C PRO A 16 -8.71 -22.95 14.62
N PHE A 17 -7.69 -22.74 13.81
CA PHE A 17 -7.74 -22.92 12.37
C PHE A 17 -6.89 -24.13 12.02
N GLU A 18 -7.51 -25.15 11.48
CA GLU A 18 -6.83 -26.32 10.96
C GLU A 18 -6.64 -26.14 9.45
N VAL A 19 -5.38 -26.12 9.01
CA VAL A 19 -5.02 -26.16 7.59
C VAL A 19 -4.82 -27.60 7.21
N ALA A 20 -5.61 -28.06 6.26
CA ALA A 20 -5.44 -29.39 5.69
C ALA A 20 -4.20 -29.47 4.78
N CYS A 21 -3.64 -30.66 4.62
CA CYS A 21 -2.52 -30.86 3.68
C CYS A 21 -2.90 -30.47 2.25
N GLU A 22 -4.15 -30.70 1.86
CA GLU A 22 -4.72 -30.34 0.57
C GLU A 22 -4.72 -28.82 0.34
N ASP A 23 -4.89 -28.00 1.40
CA ASP A 23 -4.82 -26.54 1.28
C ASP A 23 -3.37 -26.07 0.99
N VAL A 24 -2.37 -26.78 1.51
CA VAL A 24 -0.95 -26.48 1.25
C VAL A 24 -0.54 -26.94 -0.15
N GLU A 25 -1.02 -28.10 -0.60
CA GLU A 25 -0.78 -28.62 -1.94
C GLU A 25 -1.47 -27.76 -3.00
N GLY A 26 -2.74 -27.38 -2.77
CA GLY A 26 -3.51 -26.50 -3.64
C GLY A 26 -2.92 -25.11 -3.84
N PHE A 27 -2.08 -24.63 -2.90
CA PHE A 27 -1.42 -23.32 -3.03
C PHE A 27 -0.52 -23.20 -4.27
N LEU A 28 0.26 -24.23 -4.58
CA LEU A 28 1.16 -24.20 -5.75
C LEU A 28 0.37 -24.22 -7.06
N ASP A 29 -0.73 -24.95 -7.09
CA ASP A 29 -1.62 -25.01 -8.25
C ASP A 29 -2.31 -23.64 -8.45
N GLU A 30 -2.85 -23.03 -7.40
CA GLU A 30 -3.42 -21.67 -7.44
C GLU A 30 -2.38 -20.64 -7.88
N LEU A 31 -1.12 -20.76 -7.41
CA LEU A 31 -0.03 -19.87 -7.84
C LEU A 31 0.30 -20.08 -9.34
N GLY A 32 0.27 -21.33 -9.80
CA GLY A 32 0.44 -21.66 -11.22
C GLY A 32 -0.64 -21.04 -12.09
N GLU A 33 -1.91 -21.16 -11.68
CA GLU A 33 -3.05 -20.55 -12.36
C GLU A 33 -2.95 -19.01 -12.36
N PHE A 34 -2.63 -18.41 -11.22
CA PHE A 34 -2.42 -16.97 -11.13
C PHE A 34 -1.29 -16.49 -12.04
N HIS A 35 -0.16 -17.20 -12.05
CA HIS A 35 0.97 -16.90 -12.93
C HIS A 35 0.58 -17.03 -14.42
N ALA A 36 -0.26 -18.00 -14.78
CA ALA A 36 -0.69 -18.21 -16.16
C ALA A 36 -1.43 -17.01 -16.76
N LEU A 37 -2.10 -16.19 -15.93
CA LEU A 37 -2.75 -14.95 -16.35
C LEU A 37 -1.78 -13.95 -17.01
N PHE A 38 -0.51 -14.01 -16.64
CA PHE A 38 0.55 -13.11 -17.13
C PHE A 38 1.37 -13.67 -18.28
N ARG A 39 0.97 -14.84 -18.82
CA ARG A 39 1.69 -15.55 -19.89
C ARG A 39 2.05 -14.64 -21.07
N ASP A 40 1.08 -13.87 -21.55
CA ASP A 40 1.22 -13.02 -22.72
C ASP A 40 1.95 -11.69 -22.43
N CYS A 41 2.40 -11.47 -21.20
CA CYS A 41 3.23 -10.33 -20.84
C CYS A 41 4.70 -10.56 -21.16
N PHE A 42 5.06 -11.76 -21.61
CA PHE A 42 6.43 -12.16 -21.95
C PHE A 42 6.51 -12.64 -23.39
N VAL A 43 7.51 -12.15 -24.12
CA VAL A 43 7.76 -12.57 -25.51
C VAL A 43 8.34 -13.99 -25.58
N ARG A 44 9.10 -14.37 -24.54
CA ARG A 44 9.80 -15.65 -24.47
C ARG A 44 9.41 -16.42 -23.21
N ARG A 45 9.63 -17.73 -23.26
CA ARG A 45 9.34 -18.66 -22.15
C ARG A 45 10.26 -18.42 -20.95
N GLU A 46 11.58 -18.25 -21.18
CA GLU A 46 12.56 -18.18 -20.11
C GLU A 46 12.33 -17.00 -19.14
N PRO A 47 12.06 -15.75 -19.57
CA PRO A 47 11.71 -14.68 -18.66
C PRO A 47 10.45 -14.96 -17.83
N ARG A 48 9.45 -15.63 -18.42
CA ARG A 48 8.24 -16.04 -17.72
C ARG A 48 8.53 -17.06 -16.62
N GLU A 49 9.37 -18.05 -16.88
CA GLU A 49 9.83 -19.02 -15.87
C GLU A 49 10.62 -18.34 -14.75
N HIS A 50 11.50 -17.40 -15.09
CA HIS A 50 12.23 -16.64 -14.09
C HIS A 50 11.30 -15.76 -13.24
N PHE A 51 10.27 -15.17 -13.83
CA PHE A 51 9.24 -14.43 -13.10
C PHE A 51 8.51 -15.35 -12.11
N PHE A 52 8.08 -16.54 -12.54
CA PHE A 52 7.44 -17.53 -11.65
C PHE A 52 8.36 -17.93 -10.50
N ARG A 53 9.60 -18.34 -10.81
CA ARG A 53 10.59 -18.71 -9.78
C ARG A 53 10.89 -17.55 -8.83
N TYR A 54 10.90 -16.32 -9.32
CA TYR A 54 11.11 -15.15 -8.49
C TYR A 54 9.96 -14.94 -7.51
N MET A 55 8.71 -15.08 -7.95
CA MET A 55 7.54 -15.05 -7.06
C MET A 55 7.58 -16.18 -6.02
N VAL A 56 7.88 -17.41 -6.43
CA VAL A 56 8.04 -18.55 -5.49
C VAL A 56 9.10 -18.24 -4.43
N GLY A 57 10.22 -17.66 -4.84
CA GLY A 57 11.28 -17.25 -3.91
C GLY A 57 10.85 -16.13 -2.95
N GLN A 58 9.95 -15.23 -3.36
CA GLN A 58 9.39 -14.22 -2.46
C GLN A 58 8.49 -14.83 -1.37
N PHE A 59 7.87 -15.98 -1.63
CA PHE A 59 7.07 -16.71 -0.63
C PHE A 59 7.91 -17.63 0.26
N SER A 60 9.19 -17.84 -0.04
CA SER A 60 10.06 -18.70 0.75
C SER A 60 10.44 -18.09 2.10
N SER A 61 10.97 -18.93 3.00
CA SER A 61 11.48 -18.52 4.32
C SER A 61 12.86 -17.86 4.32
N LEU A 62 13.39 -17.50 3.14
CA LEU A 62 14.67 -16.82 3.04
C LEU A 62 14.70 -15.53 3.86
N GLU A 63 15.67 -15.36 4.77
CA GLU A 63 15.88 -14.11 5.49
C GLU A 63 16.12 -12.94 4.53
N ARG A 64 16.86 -13.22 3.43
CA ARG A 64 17.14 -12.22 2.39
C ARG A 64 16.62 -12.69 1.04
N LYS A 65 15.59 -12.03 0.56
CA LYS A 65 14.91 -12.34 -0.70
C LYS A 65 15.48 -11.49 -1.86
N SER A 66 16.82 -11.49 -2.02
CA SER A 66 17.45 -10.94 -3.21
C SER A 66 17.64 -12.02 -4.28
N ILE A 67 18.00 -11.63 -5.50
CA ILE A 67 18.02 -12.54 -6.66
C ILE A 67 18.87 -13.77 -6.44
N GLU A 68 20.07 -13.64 -5.86
CA GLU A 68 20.99 -14.75 -5.68
C GLU A 68 20.43 -15.82 -4.73
N PRO A 69 20.02 -15.54 -3.49
CA PRO A 69 19.35 -16.52 -2.63
C PRO A 69 18.10 -17.14 -3.26
N ILE A 70 17.28 -16.33 -3.93
CA ILE A 70 16.09 -16.83 -4.62
C ILE A 70 16.46 -17.80 -5.74
N ALA A 71 17.44 -17.45 -6.58
CA ALA A 71 17.85 -18.29 -7.69
C ALA A 71 18.43 -19.63 -7.22
N VAL A 72 19.18 -19.63 -6.12
CA VAL A 72 19.69 -20.86 -5.49
C VAL A 72 18.53 -21.68 -4.92
N GLN A 73 17.64 -21.05 -4.15
CA GLN A 73 16.51 -21.70 -3.50
C GLN A 73 15.53 -22.33 -4.51
N THR A 74 15.29 -21.70 -5.65
CA THR A 74 14.34 -22.15 -6.66
C THR A 74 15.00 -22.95 -7.79
N GLU A 75 16.27 -23.34 -7.63
CA GLU A 75 17.04 -24.10 -8.65
C GLU A 75 16.95 -23.44 -10.04
N ALA A 76 17.08 -22.14 -10.09
CA ALA A 76 17.09 -21.42 -11.38
C ALA A 76 18.31 -21.88 -12.20
N SER A 77 18.17 -21.90 -13.51
CA SER A 77 19.23 -22.31 -14.44
C SER A 77 20.52 -21.50 -14.26
N SER A 78 20.41 -20.23 -13.83
CA SER A 78 21.55 -19.36 -13.58
C SER A 78 21.11 -18.10 -12.82
N ILE A 79 21.86 -17.71 -11.80
CA ILE A 79 21.68 -16.44 -11.09
C ILE A 79 21.72 -15.26 -12.07
N ARG A 80 22.68 -15.27 -13.03
CA ARG A 80 22.78 -14.24 -14.08
C ARG A 80 21.57 -14.19 -15.01
N ALA A 81 20.97 -15.34 -15.33
CA ALA A 81 19.80 -15.38 -16.19
C ALA A 81 18.61 -14.72 -15.49
N MET A 82 18.39 -15.00 -14.21
CA MET A 82 17.36 -14.35 -13.39
C MET A 82 17.62 -12.85 -13.23
N GLN A 83 18.87 -12.41 -12.99
CA GLN A 83 19.23 -11.00 -12.94
C GLN A 83 18.90 -10.27 -14.24
N ARG A 84 19.28 -10.85 -15.39
CA ARG A 84 18.96 -10.27 -16.70
C ARG A 84 17.46 -10.26 -16.99
N SER A 85 16.76 -11.30 -16.58
CA SER A 85 15.30 -11.37 -16.74
C SER A 85 14.60 -10.20 -16.05
N LEU A 86 15.03 -9.84 -14.82
CA LEU A 86 14.46 -8.70 -14.11
C LEU A 86 14.98 -7.33 -14.58
N SER A 87 16.26 -7.24 -14.99
CA SER A 87 16.89 -5.93 -15.24
C SER A 87 16.91 -5.52 -16.71
N ASP A 88 17.00 -6.48 -17.65
CA ASP A 88 17.34 -6.23 -19.03
C ASP A 88 16.29 -6.74 -20.02
N THR A 89 15.51 -7.75 -19.63
CA THR A 89 14.49 -8.31 -20.51
C THR A 89 13.27 -7.38 -20.53
N GLN A 90 12.73 -7.22 -21.72
CA GLN A 90 11.51 -6.46 -21.92
C GLN A 90 10.31 -7.29 -21.44
N TRP A 91 9.54 -6.73 -20.52
CA TRP A 91 8.22 -7.20 -20.12
C TRP A 91 7.17 -6.24 -20.70
N HIS A 92 5.98 -6.74 -20.91
CA HIS A 92 4.84 -5.89 -21.26
C HIS A 92 4.19 -5.35 -19.98
N ASP A 93 4.91 -4.46 -19.26
CA ASP A 93 4.52 -3.93 -17.93
C ASP A 93 3.10 -3.36 -17.92
N ALA A 94 2.73 -2.60 -18.93
CA ALA A 94 1.39 -2.00 -19.02
C ALA A 94 0.29 -3.07 -19.08
N ARG A 95 0.52 -4.14 -19.87
CA ARG A 95 -0.40 -5.27 -19.97
C ARG A 95 -0.45 -6.06 -18.67
N MET A 96 0.71 -6.29 -18.04
CA MET A 96 0.79 -6.98 -16.75
C MET A 96 0.01 -6.22 -15.67
N LEU A 97 0.21 -4.89 -15.60
CA LEU A 97 -0.50 -4.03 -14.66
C LEU A 97 -2.01 -4.02 -14.94
N GLN A 98 -2.42 -3.98 -16.21
CA GLN A 98 -3.83 -4.05 -16.60
C GLN A 98 -4.48 -5.39 -16.18
N THR A 99 -3.82 -6.52 -16.46
CA THR A 99 -4.28 -7.85 -16.04
C THR A 99 -4.38 -7.92 -14.51
N TYR A 100 -3.39 -7.38 -13.81
CA TYR A 100 -3.39 -7.29 -12.36
C TYR A 100 -4.57 -6.47 -11.83
N HIS A 101 -4.83 -5.29 -12.38
CA HIS A 101 -5.97 -4.46 -11.99
C HIS A 101 -7.31 -5.18 -12.22
N GLN A 102 -7.43 -5.99 -13.27
CA GLN A 102 -8.63 -6.81 -13.50
C GLN A 102 -8.84 -7.84 -12.39
N GLN A 103 -7.76 -8.48 -11.90
CA GLN A 103 -7.86 -9.42 -10.77
C GLN A 103 -8.22 -8.70 -9.46
N VAL A 104 -7.59 -7.55 -9.19
CA VAL A 104 -7.95 -6.72 -8.02
C VAL A 104 -9.41 -6.27 -8.10
N ALA A 105 -9.87 -5.82 -9.27
CA ALA A 105 -11.28 -5.43 -9.46
C ALA A 105 -12.25 -6.58 -9.26
N LYS A 106 -11.91 -7.77 -9.74
CA LYS A 106 -12.71 -8.99 -9.58
C LYS A 106 -12.88 -9.39 -8.12
N GLU A 107 -11.81 -9.33 -7.33
CA GLU A 107 -11.80 -9.83 -5.95
C GLU A 107 -12.17 -8.76 -4.92
N MET A 108 -11.73 -7.53 -5.12
CA MET A 108 -11.86 -6.43 -4.15
C MET A 108 -12.70 -5.26 -4.66
N GLY A 109 -13.11 -5.26 -5.93
CA GLY A 109 -13.79 -4.12 -6.55
C GLY A 109 -15.08 -3.73 -5.82
N ALA A 110 -15.19 -2.44 -5.47
CA ALA A 110 -16.37 -1.87 -4.83
C ALA A 110 -16.65 -0.45 -5.35
N PRO A 111 -17.93 -0.06 -5.54
CA PRO A 111 -18.28 1.29 -6.01
C PRO A 111 -17.80 2.42 -5.09
N ASP A 112 -17.61 2.12 -3.81
CA ASP A 112 -17.08 3.02 -2.78
C ASP A 112 -15.59 2.77 -2.49
N GLY A 113 -14.86 2.12 -3.40
CA GLY A 113 -13.43 1.90 -3.31
C GLY A 113 -12.63 3.18 -3.12
N VAL A 114 -11.43 3.05 -2.56
CA VAL A 114 -10.52 4.16 -2.24
C VAL A 114 -9.18 3.93 -2.90
N ILE A 115 -8.68 4.92 -3.64
CA ILE A 115 -7.27 4.99 -4.03
C ILE A 115 -6.53 5.77 -2.95
N ILE A 116 -5.50 5.16 -2.38
CA ILE A 116 -4.66 5.75 -1.35
C ILE A 116 -3.27 5.97 -1.94
N VAL A 117 -2.72 7.17 -1.79
CA VAL A 117 -1.38 7.48 -2.28
C VAL A 117 -0.47 7.79 -1.10
N ASP A 118 0.73 7.19 -1.14
CA ASP A 118 1.79 7.44 -0.16
C ASP A 118 3.15 7.08 -0.77
N GLU A 119 4.24 7.38 -0.08
CA GLU A 119 5.58 6.99 -0.49
C GLU A 119 6.23 6.01 0.47
N SER A 120 7.20 5.24 -0.06
CA SER A 120 8.00 4.34 0.75
C SER A 120 9.48 4.48 0.42
N GLY A 121 10.32 4.58 1.46
CA GLY A 121 11.77 4.69 1.35
C GLY A 121 12.46 3.32 1.41
N PHE A 122 13.56 3.18 0.65
CA PHE A 122 14.40 1.98 0.58
C PHE A 122 15.85 2.38 0.81
N VAL A 123 16.39 2.06 1.98
CA VAL A 123 17.76 2.40 2.36
C VAL A 123 18.75 1.71 1.44
N LYS A 124 19.77 2.43 0.97
CA LYS A 124 20.84 1.91 0.11
C LYS A 124 22.22 2.29 0.66
N LYS A 125 23.14 1.34 0.66
CA LYS A 125 24.54 1.60 1.06
C LYS A 125 25.36 2.18 -0.09
N GLY A 126 25.11 1.74 -1.33
CA GLY A 126 25.79 2.19 -2.55
C GLY A 126 25.15 3.40 -3.20
N GLN A 127 25.81 3.93 -4.24
CA GLN A 127 25.34 5.09 -5.01
C GLN A 127 24.92 4.74 -6.46
N ASP A 128 25.10 3.51 -6.91
CA ASP A 128 24.95 3.12 -8.31
C ASP A 128 23.50 2.76 -8.72
N SER A 129 22.60 2.60 -7.75
CA SER A 129 21.22 2.27 -8.06
C SER A 129 20.46 3.51 -8.56
N VAL A 130 19.56 3.31 -9.51
CA VAL A 130 18.72 4.36 -10.07
C VAL A 130 17.95 5.11 -8.97
N GLY A 131 17.90 6.44 -9.03
CA GLY A 131 17.15 7.26 -8.06
C GLY A 131 17.75 7.37 -6.65
N VAL A 132 18.91 6.77 -6.39
CA VAL A 132 19.59 6.88 -5.09
C VAL A 132 20.09 8.30 -4.88
N ALA A 133 19.78 8.85 -3.72
CA ALA A 133 20.24 10.16 -3.26
C ALA A 133 20.17 10.26 -1.73
N ARG A 134 20.86 11.25 -1.15
CA ARG A 134 20.59 11.68 0.22
C ARG A 134 19.29 12.48 0.22
N GLN A 135 18.24 11.87 0.71
CA GLN A 135 16.89 12.43 0.78
C GLN A 135 16.16 11.93 2.02
N TYR A 136 15.03 12.53 2.37
CA TYR A 136 14.24 12.07 3.50
C TYR A 136 13.74 10.64 3.25
N CYS A 137 14.05 9.75 4.18
CA CYS A 137 13.65 8.36 4.18
C CYS A 137 12.60 8.15 5.28
N GLY A 138 11.33 8.03 4.90
CA GLY A 138 10.23 7.85 5.87
C GLY A 138 10.42 6.62 6.76
N THR A 139 10.97 5.54 6.23
CA THR A 139 11.30 4.31 7.00
C THR A 139 12.30 4.56 8.15
N LEU A 140 13.20 5.54 8.00
CA LEU A 140 14.19 5.88 9.03
C LEU A 140 13.82 7.15 9.82
N GLY A 141 12.82 7.91 9.38
CA GLY A 141 12.45 9.21 9.96
C GLY A 141 13.53 10.29 9.82
N LYS A 142 14.50 10.13 8.92
CA LYS A 142 15.64 11.06 8.74
C LYS A 142 16.11 11.12 7.28
N VAL A 143 16.95 12.11 6.99
CA VAL A 143 17.66 12.18 5.70
C VAL A 143 18.78 11.15 5.67
N ASP A 144 18.72 10.22 4.70
CA ASP A 144 19.72 9.19 4.50
C ASP A 144 19.85 8.83 3.02
N ASN A 145 20.83 7.98 2.68
CA ASN A 145 21.03 7.48 1.32
C ASN A 145 19.97 6.44 0.99
N CYS A 146 19.00 6.80 0.17
CA CYS A 146 17.87 5.93 -0.12
C CYS A 146 17.31 6.15 -1.53
N GLN A 147 16.50 5.19 -1.97
CA GLN A 147 15.54 5.34 -3.06
C GLN A 147 14.16 5.61 -2.44
N VAL A 148 13.30 6.33 -3.15
CA VAL A 148 11.91 6.54 -2.74
C VAL A 148 10.99 6.16 -3.90
N GLY A 149 10.03 5.29 -3.61
CA GLY A 149 8.93 4.98 -4.52
C GLY A 149 7.66 5.68 -4.07
N VAL A 150 6.90 6.23 -5.01
CA VAL A 150 5.53 6.70 -4.80
C VAL A 150 4.60 5.58 -5.21
N PHE A 151 3.63 5.25 -4.37
CA PHE A 151 2.73 4.12 -4.55
C PHE A 151 1.28 4.55 -4.50
N ALA A 152 0.43 3.80 -5.19
CA ALA A 152 -1.00 3.82 -5.03
C ALA A 152 -1.47 2.46 -4.52
N ALA A 153 -2.33 2.46 -3.51
CA ALA A 153 -3.06 1.29 -3.05
C ALA A 153 -4.54 1.44 -3.37
N TYR A 154 -5.19 0.33 -3.66
CA TYR A 154 -6.64 0.21 -3.69
C TYR A 154 -7.12 -0.39 -2.38
N ALA A 155 -8.14 0.19 -1.79
CA ALA A 155 -8.77 -0.36 -0.60
C ALA A 155 -10.30 -0.36 -0.73
N SER A 156 -10.93 -1.41 -0.23
CA SER A 156 -12.37 -1.56 -0.13
C SER A 156 -12.73 -2.30 1.16
N ARG A 157 -14.00 -2.66 1.31
CA ARG A 157 -14.44 -3.49 2.45
C ARG A 157 -13.95 -4.93 2.36
N GLN A 158 -13.59 -5.39 1.15
CA GLN A 158 -13.09 -6.74 0.91
C GLN A 158 -11.61 -6.88 1.27
N GLY A 159 -10.83 -5.78 1.16
CA GLY A 159 -9.39 -5.81 1.42
C GLY A 159 -8.65 -4.64 0.79
N TYR A 160 -7.34 -4.78 0.69
CA TYR A 160 -6.45 -3.78 0.10
C TYR A 160 -5.31 -4.43 -0.67
N ALA A 161 -4.81 -3.71 -1.69
CA ALA A 161 -3.66 -4.11 -2.47
C ALA A 161 -2.89 -2.89 -2.97
N LEU A 162 -1.56 -2.97 -3.06
CA LEU A 162 -0.75 -2.00 -3.79
C LEU A 162 -1.02 -2.18 -5.28
N VAL A 163 -1.43 -1.14 -5.99
CA VAL A 163 -1.90 -1.27 -7.39
C VAL A 163 -1.07 -0.49 -8.40
N ASP A 164 -0.22 0.42 -7.98
CA ASP A 164 0.65 1.18 -8.86
C ASP A 164 1.87 1.73 -8.12
N THR A 165 2.96 1.97 -8.86
CA THR A 165 4.17 2.56 -8.28
C THR A 165 4.99 3.31 -9.32
N ARG A 166 5.70 4.35 -8.85
CA ARG A 166 6.67 5.12 -9.64
C ARG A 166 7.90 5.40 -8.79
N LEU A 167 9.07 5.16 -9.37
CA LEU A 167 10.33 5.55 -8.75
C LEU A 167 10.49 7.07 -8.81
N PHE A 168 10.70 7.69 -7.67
CA PHE A 168 11.06 9.11 -7.61
C PHE A 168 12.53 9.29 -7.94
N LEU A 169 12.81 10.09 -8.96
CA LEU A 169 14.16 10.51 -9.34
C LEU A 169 14.35 11.96 -8.85
N PRO A 170 15.15 12.21 -7.80
CA PRO A 170 15.41 13.55 -7.29
C PRO A 170 15.97 14.49 -8.37
N GLU A 171 15.74 15.79 -8.23
CA GLU A 171 16.11 16.81 -9.22
C GLU A 171 17.58 16.73 -9.64
N GLN A 172 18.48 16.44 -8.71
CA GLN A 172 19.92 16.26 -9.01
C GLN A 172 20.20 15.18 -10.08
N TRP A 173 19.30 14.18 -10.23
CA TRP A 173 19.43 13.15 -11.26
C TRP A 173 19.30 13.71 -12.69
N TRP A 174 18.80 14.93 -12.85
CA TRP A 174 18.58 15.58 -14.15
C TRP A 174 19.72 16.54 -14.51
N SER A 175 20.69 16.78 -13.61
CA SER A 175 21.89 17.55 -13.92
C SER A 175 22.82 16.79 -14.89
N ASP A 176 23.72 17.53 -15.55
CA ASP A 176 24.72 16.98 -16.45
C ASP A 176 25.67 15.99 -15.75
N ALA A 177 25.98 16.26 -14.48
CA ALA A 177 26.80 15.38 -13.64
C ALA A 177 26.22 13.96 -13.50
N TYR A 178 24.92 13.81 -13.62
CA TYR A 178 24.23 12.52 -13.54
C TYR A 178 23.92 11.89 -14.90
N ALA A 179 24.28 12.52 -16.04
CA ALA A 179 23.99 12.01 -17.39
C ALA A 179 24.53 10.59 -17.61
N SER A 180 25.80 10.36 -17.27
CA SER A 180 26.42 9.01 -17.35
C SER A 180 25.68 8.00 -16.48
N ARG A 181 25.32 8.38 -15.26
CA ARG A 181 24.59 7.50 -14.31
C ARG A 181 23.20 7.17 -14.81
N ARG A 182 22.44 8.15 -15.37
CA ARG A 182 21.14 7.87 -16.02
C ARG A 182 21.29 6.83 -17.14
N ALA A 183 22.32 6.96 -17.97
CA ALA A 183 22.59 6.02 -19.05
C ALA A 183 22.93 4.62 -18.51
N GLN A 184 23.79 4.52 -17.50
CA GLN A 184 24.16 3.24 -16.86
C GLN A 184 22.96 2.55 -16.19
N CYS A 185 22.07 3.34 -15.60
CA CYS A 185 20.83 2.84 -14.98
C CYS A 185 19.72 2.60 -16.01
N ALA A 186 19.97 2.80 -17.29
CA ALA A 186 19.00 2.65 -18.39
C ALA A 186 17.67 3.41 -18.10
N VAL A 187 17.77 4.65 -17.60
CA VAL A 187 16.60 5.53 -17.43
C VAL A 187 16.06 5.88 -18.81
N PRO A 188 14.78 5.59 -19.13
CA PRO A 188 14.18 5.90 -20.41
C PRO A 188 14.25 7.41 -20.73
N LYS A 189 14.46 7.75 -22.01
CA LYS A 189 14.64 9.15 -22.45
C LYS A 189 13.38 10.00 -22.27
N GLU A 190 12.24 9.38 -22.32
CA GLU A 190 10.92 9.99 -22.11
C GLU A 190 10.61 10.31 -20.64
N VAL A 191 11.34 9.72 -19.70
CA VAL A 191 11.20 10.04 -18.29
C VAL A 191 11.81 11.42 -18.02
N VAL A 192 11.02 12.30 -17.44
CA VAL A 192 11.40 13.66 -17.08
C VAL A 192 11.29 13.85 -15.58
N PHE A 193 11.87 14.94 -15.05
CA PHE A 193 11.72 15.28 -13.64
C PHE A 193 10.25 15.51 -13.30
N GLN A 194 9.82 14.84 -12.24
CA GLN A 194 8.52 15.03 -11.62
C GLN A 194 8.67 14.99 -10.10
N THR A 195 7.99 15.90 -9.42
CA THR A 195 7.87 15.85 -7.95
C THR A 195 7.03 14.63 -7.53
N LYS A 196 7.15 14.20 -6.28
CA LYS A 196 6.32 13.10 -5.75
C LYS A 196 4.81 13.36 -5.93
N PRO A 197 4.27 14.57 -5.63
CA PRO A 197 2.88 14.87 -5.92
C PRO A 197 2.49 14.80 -7.40
N GLN A 198 3.39 15.18 -8.33
CA GLN A 198 3.13 15.06 -9.77
C GLN A 198 3.09 13.58 -10.21
N LEU A 199 3.97 12.74 -9.68
CA LEU A 199 3.94 11.29 -9.90
C LEU A 199 2.61 10.69 -9.39
N ALA A 200 2.19 11.05 -8.18
CA ALA A 200 0.92 10.64 -7.61
C ALA A 200 -0.28 11.10 -8.44
N ALA A 201 -0.28 12.36 -8.87
CA ALA A 201 -1.31 12.93 -9.73
C ALA A 201 -1.45 12.18 -11.06
N ALA A 202 -0.32 11.80 -11.67
CA ALA A 202 -0.30 11.01 -12.89
C ALA A 202 -0.85 9.58 -12.67
N MET A 203 -0.51 8.94 -11.54
CA MET A 203 -1.05 7.61 -11.20
C MET A 203 -2.56 7.65 -10.98
N VAL A 204 -3.07 8.61 -10.19
CA VAL A 204 -4.51 8.75 -9.91
C VAL A 204 -5.30 8.98 -11.20
N ARG A 205 -4.84 9.89 -12.08
CA ARG A 205 -5.49 10.12 -13.39
C ARG A 205 -5.53 8.85 -14.23
N ARG A 206 -4.39 8.14 -14.36
CA ARG A 206 -4.33 6.90 -15.14
C ARG A 206 -5.26 5.82 -14.59
N LEU A 207 -5.33 5.64 -13.27
CA LEU A 207 -6.24 4.69 -12.64
C LEU A 207 -7.71 5.05 -12.91
N HIS A 208 -8.05 6.34 -12.86
CA HIS A 208 -9.39 6.82 -13.16
C HIS A 208 -9.74 6.64 -14.65
N GLU A 209 -8.84 7.04 -15.55
CA GLU A 209 -9.03 6.93 -17.01
C GLU A 209 -9.14 5.47 -17.49
N SER A 210 -8.42 4.55 -16.84
CA SER A 210 -8.52 3.12 -17.18
C SER A 210 -9.90 2.53 -16.88
N GLY A 211 -10.60 3.06 -15.87
CA GLY A 211 -11.91 2.58 -15.43
C GLY A 211 -11.94 1.14 -14.92
N THR A 212 -10.77 0.46 -14.83
CA THR A 212 -10.69 -0.96 -14.45
C THR A 212 -10.99 -1.16 -12.96
N LEU A 213 -10.42 -0.30 -12.11
CA LEU A 213 -10.66 -0.32 -10.66
C LEU A 213 -11.81 0.64 -10.34
N PRO A 214 -12.96 0.15 -9.83
CA PRO A 214 -14.03 1.03 -9.40
C PRO A 214 -13.65 1.72 -8.09
N PHE A 215 -13.57 3.05 -8.06
CA PHE A 215 -13.33 3.80 -6.84
C PHE A 215 -14.08 5.14 -6.84
N ARG A 216 -14.42 5.58 -5.66
CA ARG A 216 -15.08 6.85 -5.42
C ARG A 216 -14.24 7.83 -4.63
N TYR A 217 -13.26 7.34 -3.88
CA TYR A 217 -12.50 8.17 -2.95
C TYR A 217 -11.01 8.14 -3.29
N ILE A 218 -10.34 9.27 -3.05
CA ILE A 218 -8.89 9.42 -3.17
C ILE A 218 -8.40 9.95 -1.83
N ALA A 219 -7.49 9.24 -1.17
CA ALA A 219 -6.90 9.60 0.11
C ALA A 219 -5.39 9.76 0.00
N ALA A 220 -4.83 10.75 0.69
CA ALA A 220 -3.39 10.98 0.71
C ALA A 220 -2.96 11.74 1.97
N ASP A 221 -1.66 11.76 2.24
CA ASP A 221 -1.07 12.50 3.35
C ASP A 221 -0.89 14.01 3.08
N CYS A 222 -0.23 14.71 4.03
CA CYS A 222 0.00 16.15 3.95
C CYS A 222 0.90 16.57 2.78
N LEU A 223 1.83 15.73 2.34
CA LEU A 223 2.72 16.05 1.22
C LEU A 223 1.90 16.26 -0.06
N TYR A 224 0.96 15.37 -0.30
CA TYR A 224 0.07 15.41 -1.47
C TYR A 224 -1.08 16.40 -1.28
N GLY A 225 -1.65 16.45 -0.07
CA GLY A 225 -2.77 17.34 0.25
C GLY A 225 -2.41 18.84 0.15
N ASN A 226 -1.15 19.18 0.33
CA ASN A 226 -0.66 20.56 0.16
C ASN A 226 -0.26 20.90 -1.29
N SER A 227 -0.30 19.95 -2.22
CA SER A 227 0.06 20.14 -3.63
C SER A 227 -1.14 20.58 -4.46
N PRO A 228 -1.08 21.76 -5.11
CA PRO A 228 -2.12 22.20 -6.03
C PRO A 228 -2.29 21.28 -7.24
N GLU A 229 -1.19 20.71 -7.74
CA GLU A 229 -1.18 19.80 -8.89
C GLU A 229 -1.89 18.50 -8.56
N PHE A 230 -1.66 17.97 -7.35
CA PHE A 230 -2.34 16.75 -6.90
C PHE A 230 -3.83 17.02 -6.68
N TRP A 231 -4.18 18.15 -6.06
CA TRP A 231 -5.57 18.56 -5.86
C TRP A 231 -6.31 18.71 -7.20
N ALA A 232 -5.71 19.41 -8.17
CA ALA A 232 -6.27 19.57 -9.51
C ALA A 232 -6.47 18.22 -10.23
N ALA A 233 -5.56 17.25 -10.03
CA ALA A 233 -5.72 15.92 -10.57
C ALA A 233 -6.90 15.17 -9.96
N CYS A 234 -7.10 15.29 -8.63
CA CYS A 234 -8.26 14.72 -7.96
C CYS A 234 -9.59 15.34 -8.44
N GLU A 235 -9.62 16.66 -8.68
CA GLU A 235 -10.80 17.35 -9.20
C GLU A 235 -11.12 16.96 -10.65
N ALA A 236 -10.10 16.69 -11.45
CA ALA A 236 -10.27 16.21 -12.83
C ALA A 236 -10.84 14.78 -12.92
N CYS A 237 -10.70 13.99 -11.86
CA CYS A 237 -11.32 12.66 -11.76
C CYS A 237 -12.82 12.79 -11.42
N VAL A 238 -13.63 13.03 -12.45
CA VAL A 238 -15.07 13.28 -12.31
C VAL A 238 -15.77 12.15 -11.56
N GLY A 239 -16.62 12.49 -10.60
CA GLY A 239 -17.35 11.50 -9.78
C GLY A 239 -16.59 11.03 -8.54
N THR A 240 -15.32 11.43 -8.37
CA THR A 240 -14.53 11.08 -7.19
C THR A 240 -14.54 12.19 -6.13
N VAL A 241 -14.15 11.80 -4.92
CA VAL A 241 -14.05 12.66 -3.75
C VAL A 241 -12.64 12.54 -3.17
N ALA A 242 -11.93 13.66 -3.10
CA ALA A 242 -10.64 13.74 -2.40
C ALA A 242 -10.85 13.90 -0.89
N PHE A 243 -10.08 13.17 -0.10
CA PHE A 243 -9.95 13.29 1.34
C PHE A 243 -8.46 13.23 1.70
N VAL A 244 -7.84 14.38 1.88
CA VAL A 244 -6.40 14.49 2.02
C VAL A 244 -6.02 15.18 3.33
N ALA A 245 -4.94 14.73 3.96
CA ALA A 245 -4.42 15.40 5.14
C ALA A 245 -3.75 16.72 4.74
N VAL A 246 -3.77 17.69 5.65
CA VAL A 246 -3.13 18.99 5.49
C VAL A 246 -2.35 19.37 6.73
N PRO A 247 -1.28 20.18 6.60
CA PRO A 247 -0.53 20.72 7.74
C PRO A 247 -1.40 21.59 8.65
N GLU A 248 -1.03 21.66 9.93
CA GLU A 248 -1.75 22.46 10.93
C GLU A 248 -1.74 23.97 10.67
N GLU A 249 -0.77 24.46 9.90
CA GLU A 249 -0.65 25.85 9.46
C GLU A 249 -1.57 26.19 8.29
N THR A 250 -2.23 25.23 7.69
CA THR A 250 -3.15 25.46 6.56
C THR A 250 -4.20 26.51 6.93
N ARG A 251 -4.23 27.60 6.17
CA ARG A 251 -5.08 28.75 6.47
C ARG A 251 -6.44 28.65 5.79
N CYS A 252 -7.49 29.05 6.52
CA CYS A 252 -8.85 29.07 5.97
C CYS A 252 -9.74 30.09 6.69
N TRP A 253 -10.86 30.42 6.05
CA TRP A 253 -11.98 31.15 6.64
C TRP A 253 -13.11 30.17 6.97
N LEU A 254 -13.79 30.35 8.10
CA LEU A 254 -14.95 29.53 8.50
C LEU A 254 -16.25 29.89 7.74
N ALA A 255 -16.26 30.95 6.98
CA ALA A 255 -17.40 31.42 6.21
C ALA A 255 -17.01 31.64 4.74
N PRO A 256 -17.96 31.64 3.82
CA PRO A 256 -17.71 32.07 2.45
C PRO A 256 -17.17 33.50 2.42
N VAL A 257 -16.17 33.74 1.57
CA VAL A 257 -15.51 35.03 1.45
C VAL A 257 -15.86 35.66 0.12
N ALA A 258 -16.45 36.84 0.17
CA ALA A 258 -16.71 37.64 -1.02
C ALA A 258 -15.44 38.28 -1.54
N THR A 259 -15.29 38.30 -2.86
CA THR A 259 -14.15 38.93 -3.53
C THR A 259 -14.62 39.92 -4.61
N THR A 260 -13.86 41.00 -4.80
CA THR A 260 -14.03 41.91 -5.93
C THR A 260 -12.73 42.06 -6.71
N THR A 261 -12.83 42.46 -7.97
CA THR A 261 -11.66 42.73 -8.80
C THR A 261 -11.35 44.20 -8.76
N LYS A 262 -10.20 44.58 -8.19
CA LYS A 262 -9.65 45.95 -8.27
C LYS A 262 -8.67 46.00 -9.42
N SER A 263 -8.85 47.02 -10.27
CA SER A 263 -7.88 47.34 -11.34
C SER A 263 -7.00 48.53 -10.89
N SER A 264 -5.71 48.41 -11.11
CA SER A 264 -4.74 49.48 -10.91
C SER A 264 -3.86 49.59 -12.16
N THR A 265 -3.42 50.81 -12.49
CA THR A 265 -2.46 51.00 -13.57
C THR A 265 -1.10 51.29 -12.94
N TYR A 266 -0.10 50.46 -13.31
CA TYR A 266 1.28 50.64 -12.89
C TYR A 266 2.17 50.69 -14.13
N LYS A 267 2.96 51.77 -14.29
CA LYS A 267 3.82 52.01 -15.45
C LYS A 267 3.10 51.83 -16.81
N GLY A 268 1.84 52.30 -16.91
CA GLY A 268 1.04 52.16 -18.15
C GLY A 268 0.37 50.80 -18.37
N GLU A 269 0.71 49.79 -17.61
CA GLU A 269 0.07 48.46 -17.67
C GLU A 269 -1.11 48.39 -16.69
N ARG A 270 -2.26 47.98 -17.21
CA ARG A 270 -3.45 47.68 -16.39
C ARG A 270 -3.28 46.35 -15.70
N ARG A 271 -3.14 46.37 -14.37
CA ARG A 271 -3.08 45.18 -13.54
C ARG A 271 -4.40 45.04 -12.79
N THR A 272 -4.98 43.81 -12.90
CA THR A 272 -6.18 43.45 -12.15
C THR A 272 -5.80 42.52 -11.00
N ARG A 273 -6.24 42.85 -9.80
CA ARG A 273 -6.03 42.06 -8.59
C ARG A 273 -7.38 41.71 -7.97
N ARG A 274 -7.59 40.43 -7.67
CA ARG A 274 -8.71 39.96 -6.85
C ARG A 274 -8.45 40.38 -5.40
N VAL A 275 -9.41 41.02 -4.76
CA VAL A 275 -9.29 41.52 -3.38
C VAL A 275 -10.47 41.00 -2.57
N VAL A 276 -10.19 40.55 -1.36
CA VAL A 276 -11.23 40.14 -0.39
C VAL A 276 -12.01 41.38 0.05
N THR A 277 -13.32 41.32 -0.02
CA THR A 277 -14.23 42.45 0.32
C THR A 277 -14.89 42.31 1.68
N THR A 278 -14.83 41.12 2.31
CA THR A 278 -15.34 40.89 3.67
C THR A 278 -14.18 41.03 4.66
N PRO A 279 -13.96 42.18 5.27
CA PRO A 279 -12.76 42.44 6.06
C PRO A 279 -12.79 41.89 7.47
N GLU A 280 -13.88 41.31 7.92
CA GLU A 280 -14.13 41.07 9.35
C GLU A 280 -13.33 39.93 9.97
N THR A 281 -12.73 39.05 9.19
CA THR A 281 -11.90 37.96 9.74
C THR A 281 -10.72 37.63 8.83
N ALA A 282 -9.50 37.80 9.32
CA ALA A 282 -8.30 37.26 8.68
C ALA A 282 -8.38 35.72 8.67
N PRO A 283 -7.84 35.07 7.61
CA PRO A 283 -7.78 33.60 7.60
C PRO A 283 -6.91 33.11 8.74
N GLN A 284 -7.37 32.08 9.42
CA GLN A 284 -6.64 31.47 10.54
C GLN A 284 -6.17 30.07 10.15
N SER A 285 -5.14 29.56 10.82
CA SER A 285 -4.72 28.17 10.67
C SER A 285 -5.79 27.20 11.16
N VAL A 286 -5.83 26.01 10.56
CA VAL A 286 -6.77 24.95 10.99
C VAL A 286 -6.53 24.54 12.43
N ALA A 287 -5.28 24.59 12.93
CA ALA A 287 -4.95 24.36 14.34
C ALA A 287 -5.63 25.39 15.24
N LYS A 288 -5.61 26.67 14.89
CA LYS A 288 -6.28 27.71 15.69
C LYS A 288 -7.80 27.53 15.69
N TRP A 289 -8.38 27.13 14.55
CA TRP A 289 -9.80 26.80 14.50
C TRP A 289 -10.17 25.62 15.39
N ALA A 290 -9.32 24.58 15.43
CA ALA A 290 -9.54 23.43 16.31
C ALA A 290 -9.63 23.81 17.80
N GLN A 291 -8.80 24.78 18.23
CA GLN A 291 -8.81 25.29 19.61
C GLN A 291 -10.07 26.13 19.94
N LEU A 292 -10.64 26.77 18.93
CA LEU A 292 -11.85 27.59 19.10
C LEU A 292 -13.15 26.80 19.08
N LEU A 293 -13.11 25.49 18.72
CA LEU A 293 -14.28 24.65 18.68
C LEU A 293 -14.74 24.29 20.10
N GLY A 294 -15.97 24.68 20.42
CA GLY A 294 -16.60 24.31 21.69
C GLY A 294 -16.88 22.78 21.80
N PRO A 295 -17.13 22.29 23.03
CA PRO A 295 -17.33 20.85 23.29
C PRO A 295 -18.43 20.20 22.43
N ARG A 296 -19.49 20.93 22.09
CA ARG A 296 -20.62 20.45 21.27
C ARG A 296 -20.25 20.20 19.82
N SER A 297 -19.08 20.65 19.35
CA SER A 297 -18.62 20.45 17.97
C SER A 297 -17.94 19.08 17.75
N TRP A 298 -17.65 18.37 18.83
CA TRP A 298 -16.90 17.12 18.80
C TRP A 298 -17.81 15.90 18.94
N TYR A 299 -17.60 14.93 18.04
CA TYR A 299 -18.34 13.69 17.97
C TYR A 299 -17.39 12.52 18.16
N ARG A 300 -17.56 11.76 19.24
CA ARG A 300 -16.79 10.54 19.50
C ARG A 300 -17.21 9.43 18.53
N ARG A 301 -16.23 8.82 17.85
CA ARG A 301 -16.45 7.77 16.84
C ARG A 301 -15.37 6.71 16.92
N THR A 302 -15.77 5.43 16.76
CA THR A 302 -14.86 4.32 16.52
C THR A 302 -14.42 4.37 15.06
N VAL A 303 -13.12 4.30 14.83
CA VAL A 303 -12.50 4.28 13.49
C VAL A 303 -12.28 2.84 13.03
N SER A 304 -11.81 1.99 13.94
CA SER A 304 -11.54 0.56 13.70
C SER A 304 -11.55 -0.21 15.02
N GLU A 305 -11.64 -1.54 14.92
CA GLU A 305 -11.37 -2.44 16.03
C GLU A 305 -9.86 -2.72 16.09
N GLY A 306 -9.27 -2.61 17.25
CA GLY A 306 -7.87 -2.93 17.50
C GLY A 306 -7.75 -4.15 18.42
N THR A 307 -6.57 -4.75 18.50
CA THR A 307 -6.27 -5.90 19.38
C THR A 307 -6.54 -5.62 20.87
N LYS A 308 -6.50 -4.34 21.27
CA LYS A 308 -6.77 -3.88 22.64
C LYS A 308 -8.16 -3.26 22.82
N GLY A 309 -9.07 -3.49 21.87
CA GLY A 309 -10.42 -2.91 21.83
C GLY A 309 -10.57 -1.80 20.77
N PRO A 310 -11.75 -1.15 20.71
CA PRO A 310 -12.08 -0.19 19.69
C PRO A 310 -11.16 1.04 19.71
N ILE A 311 -10.67 1.42 18.54
CA ILE A 311 -9.86 2.63 18.35
C ILE A 311 -10.79 3.82 18.17
N VAL A 312 -10.88 4.66 19.20
CA VAL A 312 -11.86 5.75 19.29
C VAL A 312 -11.17 7.11 19.22
N TYR A 313 -11.71 7.99 18.42
CA TYR A 313 -11.29 9.39 18.28
C TYR A 313 -12.48 10.34 18.39
N GLU A 314 -12.20 11.60 18.62
CA GLU A 314 -13.18 12.67 18.47
C GLU A 314 -12.99 13.39 17.15
N PHE A 315 -14.12 13.67 16.48
CA PHE A 315 -14.17 14.32 15.17
C PHE A 315 -15.00 15.59 15.22
N ALA A 316 -14.51 16.61 14.52
CA ALA A 316 -15.27 17.80 14.19
C ALA A 316 -15.20 18.06 12.69
N ARG A 317 -16.22 18.70 12.09
CA ARG A 317 -16.21 19.08 10.69
C ARG A 317 -16.89 20.44 10.47
N LYS A 318 -16.37 21.18 9.52
CA LYS A 318 -16.92 22.47 9.11
C LYS A 318 -16.67 22.72 7.62
N ARG A 319 -17.60 23.38 6.94
CA ARG A 319 -17.32 23.94 5.61
C ARG A 319 -16.47 25.19 5.79
N VAL A 320 -15.36 25.24 5.05
CA VAL A 320 -14.39 26.32 5.12
C VAL A 320 -13.99 26.76 3.71
N THR A 321 -13.54 28.00 3.57
CA THR A 321 -12.88 28.49 2.34
C THR A 321 -11.38 28.51 2.59
N LEU A 322 -10.61 27.72 1.83
CA LEU A 322 -9.16 27.68 1.93
C LEU A 322 -8.56 29.04 1.52
N CYS A 323 -7.47 29.42 2.19
CA CYS A 323 -6.66 30.59 1.85
C CYS A 323 -5.38 30.15 1.17
N LYS A 324 -5.16 30.60 -0.06
CA LYS A 324 -3.92 30.44 -0.79
C LYS A 324 -3.44 31.80 -1.28
N ASP A 325 -2.18 32.12 -1.01
CA ASP A 325 -1.57 33.43 -1.39
C ASP A 325 -2.45 34.63 -0.99
N ASP A 326 -3.00 34.57 0.24
CA ASP A 326 -3.94 35.56 0.81
C ASP A 326 -5.23 35.76 -0.02
N GLN A 327 -5.55 34.80 -0.89
CA GLN A 327 -6.77 34.76 -1.69
C GLN A 327 -7.65 33.56 -1.32
N PRO A 328 -8.98 33.72 -1.41
CA PRO A 328 -9.89 32.58 -1.23
C PRO A 328 -9.74 31.62 -2.41
N ALA A 329 -9.55 30.36 -2.06
CA ALA A 329 -9.47 29.23 -2.98
C ALA A 329 -10.76 28.39 -2.92
N HIS A 330 -10.64 27.07 -2.81
CA HIS A 330 -11.77 26.15 -2.80
C HIS A 330 -12.57 26.20 -1.49
N THR A 331 -13.88 26.04 -1.58
CA THR A 331 -14.74 25.78 -0.42
C THR A 331 -14.87 24.29 -0.21
N VAL A 332 -14.32 23.79 0.88
CA VAL A 332 -14.16 22.37 1.18
C VAL A 332 -14.69 22.02 2.58
N TRP A 333 -14.82 20.73 2.87
CA TRP A 333 -14.91 20.27 4.24
C TRP A 333 -13.52 20.33 4.90
N LEU A 334 -13.43 20.97 6.06
CA LEU A 334 -12.37 20.76 7.04
C LEU A 334 -12.89 19.70 8.02
N VAL A 335 -12.13 18.61 8.15
CA VAL A 335 -12.40 17.53 9.11
C VAL A 335 -11.22 17.47 10.07
N ILE A 336 -11.50 17.53 11.36
CA ILE A 336 -10.49 17.51 12.41
C ILE A 336 -10.71 16.24 13.22
N LYS A 337 -9.66 15.43 13.38
CA LYS A 337 -9.62 14.24 14.23
C LYS A 337 -8.69 14.51 15.40
N ARG A 338 -9.05 14.07 16.61
CA ARG A 338 -8.16 14.15 17.78
C ARG A 338 -8.25 12.92 18.67
N THR A 339 -7.19 12.64 19.40
CA THR A 339 -7.18 11.62 20.46
C THR A 339 -8.08 12.05 21.63
N LEU A 340 -8.48 11.07 22.44
CA LEU A 340 -9.13 11.32 23.74
C LEU A 340 -8.08 11.71 24.78
N GLY A 341 -8.46 12.51 25.76
CA GLY A 341 -7.61 12.88 26.89
C GLY A 341 -7.40 14.39 27.03
N ALA A 342 -6.57 14.77 28.03
CA ALA A 342 -6.33 16.18 28.37
C ALA A 342 -5.41 16.89 27.35
N GLU A 343 -4.46 16.16 26.77
CA GLU A 343 -3.53 16.65 25.74
C GLU A 343 -3.73 15.91 24.43
N PRO A 344 -4.77 16.27 23.63
CA PRO A 344 -5.08 15.53 22.44
C PRO A 344 -4.10 15.84 21.29
N THR A 345 -3.72 14.79 20.56
CA THR A 345 -3.04 14.93 19.25
C THR A 345 -4.08 15.16 18.18
N TYR A 346 -3.79 16.08 17.25
CA TYR A 346 -4.71 16.50 16.20
C TYR A 346 -4.23 16.08 14.80
N TRP A 347 -5.20 15.75 13.93
CA TRP A 347 -5.02 15.55 12.50
C TRP A 347 -6.06 16.37 11.75
N TYR A 348 -5.66 16.98 10.65
CA TYR A 348 -6.47 17.87 9.84
C TYR A 348 -6.59 17.33 8.44
N TYR A 349 -7.81 17.30 7.91
CA TYR A 349 -8.12 16.82 6.58
C TYR A 349 -9.00 17.81 5.86
N ILE A 350 -8.85 17.88 4.53
CA ILE A 350 -9.78 18.61 3.66
C ILE A 350 -10.42 17.67 2.65
N SER A 351 -11.64 18.00 2.22
CA SER A 351 -12.38 17.20 1.24
C SER A 351 -13.33 18.05 0.40
N ASN A 352 -13.38 17.77 -0.91
CA ASN A 352 -14.34 18.35 -1.85
C ASN A 352 -15.70 17.61 -1.83
N ALA A 353 -15.93 16.74 -0.87
CA ALA A 353 -17.16 15.96 -0.74
C ALA A 353 -18.41 16.85 -0.77
N PRO A 354 -19.54 16.36 -1.32
CA PRO A 354 -20.83 17.04 -1.27
C PRO A 354 -21.23 17.46 0.15
N VAL A 355 -22.04 18.53 0.26
CA VAL A 355 -22.51 19.04 1.56
C VAL A 355 -23.30 17.99 2.33
N SER A 356 -24.02 17.12 1.63
CA SER A 356 -24.81 16.02 2.20
C SER A 356 -23.98 14.86 2.75
N THR A 357 -22.65 14.83 2.53
CA THR A 357 -21.79 13.71 2.98
C THR A 357 -21.83 13.57 4.50
N PRO A 358 -22.24 12.43 5.05
CA PRO A 358 -22.32 12.23 6.49
C PRO A 358 -20.93 12.10 7.13
N LEU A 359 -20.83 12.45 8.43
CA LEU A 359 -19.56 12.38 9.18
C LEU A 359 -18.95 10.98 9.16
N ARG A 360 -19.75 9.91 9.18
CA ARG A 360 -19.27 8.53 9.16
C ARG A 360 -18.35 8.20 7.97
N VAL A 361 -18.57 8.87 6.81
CA VAL A 361 -17.70 8.69 5.63
C VAL A 361 -16.31 9.25 5.90
N PHE A 362 -16.21 10.43 6.49
CA PHE A 362 -14.92 11.02 6.83
C PHE A 362 -14.19 10.25 7.95
N VAL A 363 -14.94 9.71 8.91
CA VAL A 363 -14.39 8.81 9.94
C VAL A 363 -13.75 7.59 9.31
N TRP A 364 -14.48 6.92 8.41
CA TRP A 364 -13.99 5.77 7.66
C TRP A 364 -12.76 6.11 6.81
N LEU A 365 -12.83 7.19 6.01
CA LEU A 365 -11.69 7.63 5.18
C LEU A 365 -10.45 7.96 6.01
N SER A 366 -10.61 8.49 7.23
CA SER A 366 -9.47 8.76 8.12
C SER A 366 -8.78 7.49 8.64
N GLY A 367 -9.48 6.36 8.64
CA GLY A 367 -8.95 5.05 9.03
C GLY A 367 -8.40 4.25 7.85
N VAL A 368 -9.03 4.35 6.68
CA VAL A 368 -8.67 3.51 5.53
C VAL A 368 -7.26 3.79 4.99
N ARG A 369 -6.70 4.98 5.20
CA ARG A 369 -5.34 5.33 4.79
C ARG A 369 -4.28 4.38 5.37
N TRP A 370 -4.55 3.81 6.55
CA TRP A 370 -3.71 2.78 7.14
C TRP A 370 -3.44 1.58 6.21
N ALA A 371 -4.34 1.27 5.28
CA ALA A 371 -4.20 0.11 4.39
C ALA A 371 -2.91 0.15 3.54
N ILE A 372 -2.46 1.33 3.08
CA ILE A 372 -1.21 1.43 2.32
C ILE A 372 0.02 1.23 3.22
N GLU A 373 -0.02 1.75 4.44
CA GLU A 373 1.06 1.57 5.43
C GLU A 373 1.21 0.08 5.79
N GLN A 374 0.09 -0.61 6.00
CA GLN A 374 0.07 -2.06 6.24
C GLN A 374 0.59 -2.84 5.03
N GLY A 375 0.16 -2.46 3.81
CA GLY A 375 0.68 -3.07 2.58
C GLY A 375 2.20 -2.92 2.45
N PHE A 376 2.77 -1.78 2.85
CA PHE A 376 4.23 -1.60 2.89
C PHE A 376 4.90 -2.47 3.95
N GLU A 377 4.33 -2.56 5.15
CA GLU A 377 4.87 -3.42 6.20
C GLU A 377 4.89 -4.86 5.73
N GLU A 378 3.77 -5.40 5.27
CA GLU A 378 3.64 -6.78 4.82
C GLU A 378 4.56 -7.11 3.64
N THR A 379 4.62 -6.25 2.63
CA THR A 379 5.50 -6.49 1.47
C THR A 379 6.99 -6.38 1.80
N LYS A 380 7.38 -5.50 2.73
CA LYS A 380 8.78 -5.38 3.14
C LYS A 380 9.23 -6.52 4.04
N THR A 381 8.41 -6.91 5.01
CA THR A 381 8.76 -7.96 5.98
C THR A 381 8.65 -9.36 5.37
N GLU A 382 7.56 -9.64 4.66
CA GLU A 382 7.25 -11.00 4.22
C GLU A 382 7.74 -11.31 2.81
N LEU A 383 7.70 -10.34 1.89
CA LEU A 383 8.00 -10.56 0.47
C LEU A 383 9.35 -9.99 0.02
N GLY A 384 10.08 -9.37 0.94
CA GLY A 384 11.41 -8.84 0.64
C GLY A 384 11.41 -7.64 -0.30
N MET A 385 10.37 -6.79 -0.26
CA MET A 385 10.27 -5.60 -1.11
C MET A 385 11.47 -4.64 -0.95
N ALA A 386 12.16 -4.67 0.21
CA ALA A 386 13.36 -3.87 0.46
C ALA A 386 14.68 -4.63 0.19
N HIS A 387 14.64 -5.92 -0.14
CA HIS A 387 15.81 -6.78 -0.22
C HIS A 387 16.54 -6.77 -1.58
N TYR A 388 15.99 -6.06 -2.57
CA TYR A 388 16.56 -6.04 -3.93
C TYR A 388 17.90 -5.29 -4.02
N GLU A 389 18.72 -5.73 -5.00
CA GLU A 389 20.02 -5.15 -5.33
C GLU A 389 20.09 -4.66 -6.79
N LEU A 390 18.93 -4.47 -7.41
CA LEU A 390 18.79 -4.04 -8.80
C LEU A 390 19.21 -2.57 -8.96
N ARG A 391 19.97 -2.29 -10.02
CA ARG A 391 20.52 -0.95 -10.29
C ARG A 391 19.75 -0.21 -11.38
N LYS A 392 19.14 -0.95 -12.33
CA LYS A 392 18.47 -0.38 -13.50
C LYS A 392 17.03 0.05 -13.21
N TYR A 393 16.55 1.00 -14.00
CA TYR A 393 15.19 1.53 -13.90
C TYR A 393 14.12 0.45 -14.10
N SER A 394 14.25 -0.35 -15.18
CA SER A 394 13.36 -1.49 -15.44
C SER A 394 13.36 -2.49 -14.28
N GLY A 395 14.57 -2.88 -13.80
CA GLY A 395 14.70 -3.84 -12.73
C GLY A 395 13.97 -3.42 -11.44
N TRP A 396 14.03 -2.13 -11.09
CA TRP A 396 13.28 -1.61 -9.94
C TRP A 396 11.77 -1.78 -10.14
N HIS A 397 11.25 -1.39 -11.32
CA HIS A 397 9.81 -1.48 -11.59
C HIS A 397 9.33 -2.94 -11.65
N HIS A 398 10.08 -3.84 -12.29
CA HIS A 398 9.74 -5.27 -12.34
C HIS A 398 9.71 -5.90 -10.93
N HIS A 399 10.70 -5.57 -10.08
CA HIS A 399 10.70 -6.04 -8.70
C HIS A 399 9.49 -5.55 -7.92
N MET A 400 9.18 -4.24 -7.98
CA MET A 400 8.05 -3.68 -7.27
C MET A 400 6.72 -4.27 -7.78
N LEU A 401 6.58 -4.43 -9.10
CA LEU A 401 5.41 -5.06 -9.70
C LEU A 401 5.25 -6.51 -9.21
N THR A 402 6.35 -7.28 -9.17
CA THR A 402 6.30 -8.65 -8.65
C THR A 402 5.90 -8.69 -7.16
N CYS A 403 6.41 -7.75 -6.34
CA CYS A 403 5.99 -7.64 -4.94
C CYS A 403 4.50 -7.30 -4.79
N MET A 404 3.97 -6.42 -5.63
CA MET A 404 2.53 -6.09 -5.62
C MET A 404 1.68 -7.30 -5.98
N LEU A 405 2.08 -8.04 -7.01
CA LEU A 405 1.40 -9.28 -7.44
C LEU A 405 1.45 -10.37 -6.35
N ALA A 406 2.62 -10.56 -5.74
CA ALA A 406 2.81 -11.51 -4.67
C ALA A 406 1.96 -11.16 -3.43
N HIS A 407 1.91 -9.89 -3.04
CA HIS A 407 1.08 -9.42 -1.93
C HIS A 407 -0.41 -9.68 -2.18
N PHE A 408 -0.90 -9.33 -3.38
CA PHE A 408 -2.28 -9.59 -3.76
C PHE A 408 -2.60 -11.09 -3.77
N PHE A 409 -1.69 -11.93 -4.27
CA PHE A 409 -1.88 -13.38 -4.28
C PHE A 409 -2.01 -13.94 -2.87
N LEU A 410 -1.20 -13.49 -1.91
CA LEU A 410 -1.35 -13.87 -0.50
C LEU A 410 -2.72 -13.49 0.07
N TRP A 411 -3.18 -12.28 -0.25
CA TRP A 411 -4.51 -11.86 0.14
C TRP A 411 -5.59 -12.76 -0.48
N HIS A 412 -5.48 -13.08 -1.77
CA HIS A 412 -6.37 -13.99 -2.49
C HIS A 412 -6.48 -15.35 -1.79
N VAL A 413 -5.35 -16.00 -1.52
CA VAL A 413 -5.29 -17.28 -0.79
C VAL A 413 -5.95 -17.16 0.59
N LYS A 414 -5.62 -16.12 1.36
CA LYS A 414 -6.22 -15.87 2.68
C LYS A 414 -7.75 -15.84 2.61
N MET A 415 -8.32 -15.14 1.63
CA MET A 415 -9.76 -15.03 1.47
C MET A 415 -10.42 -16.35 1.06
N HIS A 416 -9.74 -17.18 0.28
CA HIS A 416 -10.27 -18.48 -0.18
C HIS A 416 -10.19 -19.55 0.92
N VAL A 417 -9.07 -19.65 1.61
CA VAL A 417 -8.90 -20.58 2.75
C VAL A 417 -9.84 -20.19 3.89
N GLY A 418 -9.99 -18.89 4.22
CA GLY A 418 -10.91 -18.43 5.25
C GLY A 418 -12.39 -18.76 4.99
N LYS A 419 -12.81 -18.88 3.73
CA LYS A 419 -14.18 -19.26 3.37
C LYS A 419 -14.47 -20.75 3.53
N LYS A 420 -13.43 -21.60 3.49
CA LYS A 420 -13.57 -23.06 3.67
C LYS A 420 -13.70 -23.46 5.14
N SER A 421 -13.42 -22.59 6.10
CA SER A 421 -13.55 -22.87 7.54
C SER A 421 -14.96 -22.60 8.05
N PRO A 422 -15.75 -23.60 8.49
CA PRO A 422 -17.15 -23.44 8.91
C PRO A 422 -17.34 -22.64 10.21
N SER A 423 -16.29 -22.48 11.01
CA SER A 423 -16.40 -21.94 12.39
C SER A 423 -16.53 -20.42 12.49
N ALA A 424 -16.25 -19.66 11.42
CA ALA A 424 -16.34 -18.20 11.47
C ALA A 424 -17.75 -17.63 11.20
N HIS A 425 -18.70 -18.44 10.70
CA HIS A 425 -20.03 -17.99 10.30
C HIS A 425 -21.19 -18.56 11.14
N GLY A 426 -20.92 -19.44 12.10
CA GLY A 426 -21.97 -20.15 12.87
C GLY A 426 -22.68 -19.33 13.95
N VAL A 427 -22.26 -18.10 14.24
CA VAL A 427 -22.84 -17.27 15.35
C VAL A 427 -23.47 -15.96 14.86
N ALA A 428 -23.40 -15.63 13.58
CA ALA A 428 -23.96 -14.38 13.04
C ALA A 428 -25.27 -14.57 12.27
N GLY A 429 -25.92 -15.71 12.35
CA GLY A 429 -27.05 -16.11 11.48
C GLY A 429 -28.44 -15.77 11.97
N GLU A 430 -28.65 -15.11 13.13
CA GLU A 430 -29.98 -14.66 13.55
C GLU A 430 -29.88 -13.37 14.35
N ALA A 431 -29.82 -12.23 13.69
CA ALA A 431 -30.34 -10.98 14.27
C ALA A 431 -30.55 -9.90 13.17
N VAL A 432 -31.81 -9.74 12.78
CA VAL A 432 -32.47 -8.48 12.41
C VAL A 432 -32.02 -7.80 11.11
N ALA A 433 -32.86 -7.96 10.10
CA ALA A 433 -33.07 -7.00 9.03
C ALA A 433 -33.46 -5.62 9.63
N GLY A 434 -32.51 -4.68 9.61
CA GLY A 434 -32.69 -3.30 10.03
C GLY A 434 -31.73 -2.41 9.26
N GLU A 435 -32.27 -1.47 8.47
CA GLU A 435 -31.54 -0.46 7.71
C GLU A 435 -30.58 0.34 8.62
N GLY A 436 -29.32 -0.02 8.67
CA GLY A 436 -28.31 0.66 9.51
C GLY A 436 -27.01 -0.09 9.70
N ALA A 437 -26.96 -1.39 9.44
CA ALA A 437 -25.82 -2.26 9.80
C ALA A 437 -24.67 -2.27 8.79
N ALA A 438 -24.66 -1.45 7.75
CA ALA A 438 -23.73 -1.55 6.61
C ALA A 438 -22.31 -0.98 6.87
N LEU A 439 -21.97 -0.52 8.06
CA LEU A 439 -20.65 0.06 8.36
C LEU A 439 -19.91 -0.64 9.50
N GLU A 440 -20.45 -1.68 10.13
CA GLU A 440 -19.84 -2.29 11.30
C GLU A 440 -18.81 -3.40 11.01
N ASN A 441 -18.70 -3.90 9.77
CA ASN A 441 -17.76 -4.99 9.43
C ASN A 441 -16.76 -4.56 8.36
N PHE A 442 -15.81 -3.69 8.72
CA PHE A 442 -14.69 -3.35 7.84
C PHE A 442 -13.55 -4.39 7.89
N TYR A 443 -13.62 -5.37 8.79
CA TYR A 443 -12.61 -6.41 8.93
C TYR A 443 -13.21 -7.78 8.68
N PRO A 444 -12.80 -8.49 7.61
CA PRO A 444 -13.09 -9.93 7.53
C PRO A 444 -12.36 -10.62 8.68
N GLY A 445 -13.09 -11.46 9.39
CA GLY A 445 -12.66 -12.13 10.61
C GLY A 445 -11.27 -12.78 10.50
N GLY A 446 -10.62 -12.87 11.65
CA GLY A 446 -9.25 -13.33 11.79
C GLY A 446 -8.93 -14.60 11.01
N GLY A 447 -7.80 -14.58 10.30
CA GLY A 447 -7.20 -15.78 9.74
C GLY A 447 -6.58 -16.66 10.84
N PRO A 448 -6.20 -17.88 10.51
CA PRO A 448 -5.70 -18.86 11.47
C PRO A 448 -4.38 -18.44 12.14
N PRO A 449 -4.12 -18.90 13.36
CA PRO A 449 -2.82 -18.70 14.01
C PRO A 449 -1.73 -19.51 13.29
N LEU A 450 -0.55 -18.89 13.16
CA LEU A 450 0.66 -19.43 12.53
C LEU A 450 1.03 -20.85 12.94
N GLY A 451 0.93 -21.15 14.23
CA GLY A 451 1.31 -22.45 14.77
C GLY A 451 0.46 -23.62 14.25
N ALA A 452 -0.77 -23.36 13.82
CA ALA A 452 -1.65 -24.40 13.31
C ALA A 452 -1.26 -24.85 11.89
N MET A 453 -0.86 -23.90 11.03
CA MET A 453 -0.43 -24.22 9.66
C MET A 453 0.94 -24.90 9.62
N ASP A 454 1.89 -24.46 10.48
CA ASP A 454 3.20 -25.13 10.61
C ASP A 454 3.03 -26.55 11.17
N ALA A 455 2.16 -26.74 12.18
CA ALA A 455 1.88 -28.06 12.73
C ALA A 455 1.22 -28.98 11.70
N ALA A 456 0.28 -28.49 10.90
CA ALA A 456 -0.35 -29.25 9.83
C ALA A 456 0.65 -29.63 8.72
N ALA A 457 1.48 -28.67 8.27
CA ALA A 457 2.51 -28.94 7.27
C ALA A 457 3.56 -29.94 7.75
N GLN A 458 3.90 -29.93 9.05
CA GLN A 458 4.80 -30.92 9.66
C GLN A 458 4.14 -32.29 9.87
N SER A 459 2.86 -32.34 10.26
CA SER A 459 2.12 -33.57 10.51
C SER A 459 1.79 -34.32 9.24
N CYS A 460 1.63 -33.63 8.11
CA CYS A 460 1.28 -34.23 6.82
C CYS A 460 2.41 -35.02 6.16
N GLY A 461 3.65 -34.94 6.66
CA GLY A 461 4.77 -35.69 6.10
C GLY A 461 5.03 -35.43 4.60
N VAL A 462 4.58 -34.27 4.08
CA VAL A 462 4.73 -33.90 2.66
C VAL A 462 6.20 -33.88 2.31
N SER A 463 6.64 -34.92 1.63
CA SER A 463 8.06 -35.15 1.31
C SER A 463 8.55 -34.05 0.36
N VAL A 464 9.79 -33.63 0.55
CA VAL A 464 10.50 -32.69 -0.32
C VAL A 464 10.51 -33.15 -1.79
N ALA A 465 10.50 -34.45 -2.04
CA ALA A 465 10.42 -35.02 -3.38
C ALA A 465 9.08 -34.71 -4.07
N SER A 466 7.96 -34.77 -3.34
CA SER A 466 6.64 -34.40 -3.85
C SER A 466 6.58 -32.91 -4.24
N LYS A 467 7.13 -32.02 -3.43
CA LYS A 467 7.17 -30.58 -3.71
C LYS A 467 8.03 -30.23 -4.95
N LYS A 468 9.16 -30.93 -5.15
CA LYS A 468 10.00 -30.80 -6.35
C LYS A 468 9.29 -31.30 -7.60
N SER A 469 8.54 -32.39 -7.52
CA SER A 469 7.81 -32.92 -8.65
C SER A 469 6.64 -32.03 -9.07
N VAL A 470 5.95 -31.40 -8.11
CA VAL A 470 4.89 -30.42 -8.36
C VAL A 470 5.47 -29.16 -9.03
N LEU A 471 6.57 -28.61 -8.54
CA LEU A 471 7.22 -27.46 -9.14
C LEU A 471 7.71 -27.75 -10.57
N ARG A 472 8.29 -28.95 -10.82
CA ARG A 472 8.65 -29.40 -12.17
C ARG A 472 7.43 -29.59 -13.06
N ARG A 473 6.36 -30.22 -12.59
CA ARG A 473 5.11 -30.36 -13.37
C ARG A 473 4.51 -29.02 -13.75
N LEU A 474 4.40 -28.07 -12.82
CA LEU A 474 3.89 -26.72 -13.12
C LEU A 474 4.75 -25.98 -14.17
N ILE A 475 6.05 -26.25 -14.19
CA ILE A 475 6.94 -25.70 -15.22
C ILE A 475 6.77 -26.45 -16.56
N ASP A 476 6.56 -27.74 -16.52
CA ASP A 476 6.44 -28.62 -17.69
C ASP A 476 5.04 -28.62 -18.32
N ASP A 477 3.95 -28.57 -17.54
CA ASP A 477 2.56 -28.48 -18.03
C ASP A 477 2.27 -27.20 -18.78
N GLN A 478 3.02 -26.13 -18.51
CA GLN A 478 2.95 -24.91 -19.34
C GLN A 478 3.58 -25.08 -20.76
N GLN A 479 4.03 -26.28 -21.11
CA GLN A 479 4.63 -26.58 -22.42
C GLN A 479 3.64 -27.14 -23.46
N SER A 480 2.45 -27.59 -23.04
CA SER A 480 1.48 -28.18 -23.96
C SER A 480 0.65 -27.12 -24.69
N PRO A 481 0.50 -27.16 -26.00
CA PRO A 481 -0.56 -26.44 -26.67
C PRO A 481 -1.91 -27.03 -26.26
N LEU A 482 -2.89 -26.16 -26.04
CA LEU A 482 -4.28 -26.54 -25.72
C LEU A 482 -4.85 -27.41 -26.86
N THR A 483 -4.81 -28.71 -26.71
CA THR A 483 -5.64 -29.64 -27.45
C THR A 483 -6.16 -30.71 -26.48
N ASP A 484 -7.49 -30.73 -26.38
CA ASP A 484 -8.36 -31.76 -25.78
C ASP A 484 -8.34 -31.96 -24.26
N LEU A 485 -9.38 -31.37 -23.66
CA LEU A 485 -9.97 -31.78 -22.40
C LEU A 485 -10.66 -33.14 -22.54
N GLY A 486 -10.20 -34.10 -21.78
CA GLY A 486 -10.96 -35.30 -21.48
C GLY A 486 -10.08 -36.50 -21.24
N THR A 487 -9.67 -36.72 -20.01
CA THR A 487 -9.65 -38.03 -19.35
C THR A 487 -9.10 -37.93 -17.93
N THR A 488 -9.84 -38.56 -17.05
CA THR A 488 -9.67 -38.89 -15.64
C THR A 488 -8.22 -39.16 -15.18
N TRP A 489 -7.83 -38.48 -14.11
CA TRP A 489 -6.63 -38.77 -13.34
C TRP A 489 -6.96 -39.79 -12.24
N GLN A 490 -6.57 -41.00 -12.45
CA GLN A 490 -6.33 -42.02 -11.43
C GLN A 490 -5.09 -42.82 -11.83
N ASP A 491 -4.18 -43.02 -10.86
CA ASP A 491 -2.98 -43.87 -10.90
C ASP A 491 -1.70 -43.26 -11.51
N SER A 492 -0.83 -42.77 -10.63
CA SER A 492 0.60 -43.14 -10.59
C SER A 492 1.34 -42.52 -9.40
N LEU A 493 1.23 -43.22 -8.28
CA LEU A 493 2.23 -43.19 -7.20
C LEU A 493 3.28 -44.24 -7.55
N ASP A 494 4.56 -43.87 -7.48
CA ASP A 494 5.79 -44.66 -7.51
C ASP A 494 6.67 -44.48 -8.74
N VAL A 495 7.62 -43.55 -8.64
CA VAL A 495 8.87 -43.64 -9.41
C VAL A 495 10.05 -43.31 -8.49
N TRP A 496 10.82 -44.34 -8.14
CA TRP A 496 12.14 -44.24 -7.53
C TRP A 496 13.19 -43.99 -8.62
N ASP A 497 14.13 -43.05 -8.37
CA ASP A 497 15.30 -42.84 -9.22
C ASP A 497 16.26 -44.02 -9.01
N GLU A 498 16.73 -44.63 -10.12
CA GLU A 498 17.57 -45.85 -10.15
C GLU A 498 18.96 -45.66 -9.54
N ASN A 499 19.33 -44.49 -9.04
CA ASN A 499 20.67 -44.20 -8.52
C ASN A 499 20.79 -43.99 -7.01
N GLY A 500 19.73 -44.15 -6.22
CA GLY A 500 19.85 -44.28 -4.77
C GLY A 500 20.49 -43.09 -4.01
N LEU A 501 20.53 -41.91 -4.56
CA LEU A 501 21.13 -40.75 -3.91
C LEU A 501 20.09 -40.00 -3.04
N ARG A 502 20.33 -40.05 -1.75
CA ARG A 502 19.65 -39.25 -0.72
C ARG A 502 19.98 -37.79 -0.94
N LEU A 503 19.01 -36.99 -1.35
CA LEU A 503 19.13 -35.53 -1.46
C LEU A 503 18.72 -34.86 -0.14
N ASP A 504 19.49 -33.89 0.25
CA ASP A 504 19.45 -33.16 1.53
C ASP A 504 18.11 -32.46 1.82
N HIS A 505 17.73 -32.41 3.10
CA HIS A 505 16.42 -32.08 3.66
C HIS A 505 16.03 -30.59 3.64
N ASN A 506 16.60 -29.72 2.82
CA ASN A 506 16.42 -28.26 2.92
C ASN A 506 15.64 -27.58 1.78
N PHE A 507 14.75 -28.29 1.10
CA PHE A 507 13.98 -27.70 -0.01
C PHE A 507 12.56 -27.32 0.40
N LEU A 508 12.23 -26.02 0.22
CA LEU A 508 10.91 -25.44 0.46
C LEU A 508 10.33 -25.75 1.86
N LYS A 509 10.97 -25.23 2.87
CA LYS A 509 10.23 -24.86 4.06
C LYS A 509 9.43 -23.62 3.69
N PHE A 510 8.11 -23.76 3.52
CA PHE A 510 7.19 -22.67 3.69
C PHE A 510 7.11 -22.43 5.19
N ASP A 511 8.12 -21.75 5.74
CA ASP A 511 8.20 -21.47 7.17
C ASP A 511 7.37 -20.22 7.49
N ALA A 512 7.18 -20.03 8.76
CA ALA A 512 6.45 -18.97 9.45
C ALA A 512 6.07 -17.65 8.70
N PRO A 513 6.90 -17.01 7.86
CA PRO A 513 6.55 -15.74 7.24
C PRO A 513 5.32 -15.78 6.33
N PHE A 514 5.21 -16.80 5.50
CA PHE A 514 4.10 -16.94 4.57
C PHE A 514 2.76 -17.13 5.30
N PHE A 515 2.75 -18.02 6.28
CA PHE A 515 1.57 -18.30 7.08
C PHE A 515 1.26 -17.20 8.09
N TRP A 516 2.29 -16.45 8.53
CA TRP A 516 2.14 -15.31 9.41
C TRP A 516 1.32 -14.18 8.77
N LEU A 517 1.49 -13.92 7.47
CA LEU A 517 0.66 -12.98 6.72
C LEU A 517 -0.80 -13.45 6.65
N LEU A 518 -1.02 -14.77 6.51
CA LEU A 518 -2.36 -15.35 6.49
C LEU A 518 -3.05 -15.32 7.86
N SER A 519 -2.27 -15.32 8.96
CA SER A 519 -2.77 -15.45 10.34
C SER A 519 -2.75 -14.16 11.16
N ARG A 520 -2.09 -13.08 10.71
CA ARG A 520 -2.15 -11.82 11.44
C ARG A 520 -3.59 -11.37 11.63
N PRO A 521 -4.09 -11.25 12.88
CA PRO A 521 -5.20 -10.34 13.13
C PRO A 521 -4.72 -8.96 12.67
N GLN A 522 -5.52 -8.25 11.94
CA GLN A 522 -5.20 -6.89 11.52
C GLN A 522 -4.94 -6.07 12.78
N MET A 523 -3.67 -5.86 13.11
CA MET A 523 -3.30 -5.04 14.25
C MET A 523 -3.68 -3.60 13.94
N GLY A 524 -4.74 -3.14 14.57
CA GLY A 524 -5.06 -1.72 14.61
C GLY A 524 -3.87 -0.95 15.19
N LEU A 525 -3.48 0.07 14.47
CA LEU A 525 -2.46 1.06 14.78
C LEU A 525 -2.12 1.22 16.26
N SER A 526 -0.92 0.88 16.66
CA SER A 526 -0.17 1.61 17.67
C SER A 526 1.33 1.49 17.37
N ALA A 527 1.79 2.26 16.41
CA ALA A 527 3.16 2.70 16.37
C ALA A 527 3.13 4.21 16.54
N ASP A 528 3.34 4.69 17.75
CA ASP A 528 3.79 6.05 17.98
C ASP A 528 5.20 6.14 17.38
N PRO A 529 5.45 6.98 16.36
CA PRO A 529 6.78 7.13 15.77
C PRO A 529 7.77 7.86 16.69
N ARG A 530 7.43 8.13 17.95
CA ARG A 530 8.23 8.87 18.93
C ARG A 530 8.63 8.06 20.16
N GLY A 531 9.06 6.83 19.99
CA GLY A 531 9.83 6.10 20.99
C GLY A 531 11.25 6.62 21.08
N LEU A 532 11.47 7.81 21.65
CA LEU A 532 12.80 8.27 22.10
C LEU A 532 13.02 7.74 23.52
N PRO A 533 14.20 7.12 23.81
CA PRO A 533 14.55 6.76 25.17
C PRO A 533 14.87 8.01 25.97
N ASP A 534 14.27 8.08 27.15
CA ASP A 534 14.54 9.05 28.21
C ASP A 534 16.05 9.06 28.54
N ARG A 535 16.75 10.14 28.22
CA ARG A 535 18.09 10.44 28.74
C ARG A 535 18.05 11.76 29.48
N THR A 536 17.76 11.67 30.75
CA THR A 536 18.17 12.67 31.74
C THR A 536 19.70 12.63 31.85
N ALA A 537 20.38 13.62 31.27
CA ALA A 537 21.68 14.06 31.73
C ALA A 537 21.89 15.51 31.32
N GLN A 538 22.02 16.36 32.31
CA GLN A 538 22.34 17.78 32.26
C GLN A 538 23.68 18.03 31.53
N SER A 539 23.73 18.98 30.61
CA SER A 539 24.89 19.86 30.49
C SER A 539 24.49 21.17 29.81
N THR A 540 24.67 22.23 30.53
CA THR A 540 24.64 23.64 30.16
C THR A 540 25.69 23.97 29.11
N THR A 541 25.30 24.51 27.94
CA THR A 541 26.14 25.45 27.18
C THR A 541 25.28 26.28 26.23
N THR A 542 25.50 27.58 26.28
CA THR A 542 24.92 28.70 25.58
C THR A 542 25.01 28.62 24.04
N PRO A 543 24.07 29.22 23.29
CA PRO A 543 24.09 29.19 21.82
C PRO A 543 24.98 30.30 21.23
N ARG A 544 25.82 29.94 20.29
CA ARG A 544 26.51 30.86 19.40
C ARG A 544 25.67 31.11 18.14
N ALA A 545 25.46 32.37 17.84
CA ALA A 545 24.81 32.87 16.64
C ALA A 545 25.61 32.55 15.36
N VAL A 546 24.93 32.20 14.27
CA VAL A 546 25.47 32.11 12.91
C VAL A 546 24.75 33.14 12.03
N PRO A 547 25.48 33.92 11.19
CA PRO A 547 24.93 35.03 10.40
C PRO A 547 24.28 34.55 9.08
N PRO A 548 23.47 35.38 8.41
CA PRO A 548 22.74 35.04 7.21
C PRO A 548 23.63 35.15 5.96
N TYR A 549 23.44 34.23 5.02
CA TYR A 549 23.91 34.36 3.63
C TYR A 549 22.73 34.48 2.68
N GLY A 550 22.93 35.40 1.71
CA GLY A 550 22.00 35.93 0.71
C GLY A 550 21.63 34.94 -0.39
#